data_f7b1ee92ab70eed944a456141bd47a73
#
_entry.id   f7b1ee92ab70eed944a456141bd47a73
#
_cell.length_a   1.000
_cell.length_b   1.000
_cell.length_c   1.000
_cell.angle_alpha   90.00
_cell.angle_beta   90.00
_cell.angle_gamma   90.00
#
_symmetry.space_group_name_H-M   'P 1'
#
loop_
_entity.id
_entity.type
_entity.pdbx_description
1 polymer ?
#
loop_
_entity_poly.entity_id
_entity_poly.type
_entity_poly.pdbx_seq_one_letter_code
_entity_poly.pdbx_strand_id
1 'polypeptide(L)'
;MNLIPQKIKERVAQYVLQFSPQVDRLRSGSSLRQMKSMVLVYADHDEAKYKLVRDIATYIKKEYGVKRVMRVAYIDEESKFIPAWHLRKLETDYFCKSDLNWFGKPVSNVNPLMQEPFDVLIHFDPDSSVPLDFFVMASKAKMKVSNHSKLRTKDYDILLPTTKGDNWKQRNHRIIQFLAESPLS
;
A
#
# COMPACT_ATOMS: atom_id res chain seq x y z
N MET A 1 11.45 -17.30 21.54
CA MET A 1 11.08 -18.44 20.68
C MET A 1 9.56 -18.39 20.44
N ASN A 2 9.13 -18.15 19.21
CA ASN A 2 7.68 -18.02 18.91
C ASN A 2 7.05 -19.43 18.89
N LEU A 3 6.41 -19.82 19.96
CA LEU A 3 5.74 -21.13 20.14
C LEU A 3 4.47 -21.29 19.28
N ILE A 4 4.00 -20.22 18.61
CA ILE A 4 2.77 -20.26 17.82
C ILE A 4 3.11 -20.66 16.38
N PRO A 5 2.54 -21.78 15.86
CA PRO A 5 2.75 -22.21 14.49
C PRO A 5 2.32 -21.15 13.46
N GLN A 6 3.07 -21.02 12.37
CA GLN A 6 2.80 -20.04 11.30
C GLN A 6 1.39 -20.13 10.75
N LYS A 7 0.85 -21.34 10.53
CA LYS A 7 -0.53 -21.56 10.07
C LYS A 7 -1.59 -20.97 11.01
N ILE A 8 -1.34 -20.96 12.33
CA ILE A 8 -2.26 -20.36 13.29
C ILE A 8 -2.23 -18.84 13.17
N LYS A 9 -1.03 -18.26 13.05
CA LYS A 9 -0.87 -16.80 12.83
C LYS A 9 -1.61 -16.34 11.58
N GLU A 10 -1.44 -17.04 10.47
CA GLU A 10 -2.10 -16.74 9.21
C GLU A 10 -3.64 -16.85 9.32
N ARG A 11 -4.15 -17.89 9.97
CA ARG A 11 -5.60 -18.03 10.20
C ARG A 11 -6.18 -16.90 11.04
N VAL A 12 -5.48 -16.52 12.12
CA VAL A 12 -5.92 -15.40 12.97
C VAL A 12 -5.88 -14.10 12.18
N ALA A 13 -4.81 -13.85 11.43
CA ALA A 13 -4.70 -12.67 10.59
C ALA A 13 -5.84 -12.59 9.57
N GLN A 14 -6.11 -13.68 8.85
CA GLN A 14 -7.21 -13.76 7.89
C GLN A 14 -8.57 -13.53 8.54
N TYR A 15 -8.81 -14.14 9.70
CA TYR A 15 -10.02 -13.92 10.48
C TYR A 15 -10.20 -12.44 10.87
N VAL A 16 -9.17 -11.83 11.46
CA VAL A 16 -9.20 -10.41 11.83
C VAL A 16 -9.44 -9.53 10.61
N LEU A 17 -8.72 -9.76 9.51
CA LEU A 17 -8.89 -9.02 8.27
C LEU A 17 -10.32 -9.16 7.71
N GLN A 18 -10.90 -10.37 7.77
CA GLN A 18 -12.22 -10.64 7.21
C GLN A 18 -13.35 -10.01 8.02
N PHE A 19 -13.25 -10.06 9.34
CA PHE A 19 -14.34 -9.66 10.24
C PHE A 19 -14.15 -8.27 10.86
N SER A 20 -12.98 -7.63 10.67
CA SER A 20 -12.83 -6.24 11.11
C SER A 20 -13.74 -5.31 10.30
N PRO A 21 -14.38 -4.36 10.97
CA PRO A 21 -15.15 -3.33 10.28
C PRO A 21 -14.24 -2.49 9.38
N GLN A 22 -14.79 -1.94 8.32
CA GLN A 22 -14.09 -0.93 7.54
C GLN A 22 -13.84 0.30 8.40
N VAL A 23 -12.67 0.92 8.21
CA VAL A 23 -12.36 2.18 8.88
C VAL A 23 -13.32 3.27 8.39
N ASP A 24 -13.84 4.05 9.32
CA ASP A 24 -14.62 5.24 8.99
C ASP A 24 -13.71 6.28 8.33
N ARG A 25 -14.03 6.66 7.10
CA ARG A 25 -13.27 7.62 6.28
C ARG A 25 -14.16 8.38 5.32
N LEU A 26 -13.80 9.61 5.06
CA LEU A 26 -14.44 10.38 3.99
C LEU A 26 -14.02 9.78 2.64
N ARG A 27 -15.00 9.26 1.89
CA ARG A 27 -14.76 8.75 0.55
C ARG A 27 -14.95 9.88 -0.46
N SER A 28 -13.97 10.10 -1.31
CA SER A 28 -14.10 11.00 -2.45
C SER A 28 -13.26 10.49 -3.61
N GLY A 29 -13.80 10.55 -4.81
CA GLY A 29 -13.06 10.38 -6.04
C GLY A 29 -12.49 11.72 -6.50
N SER A 30 -11.31 11.71 -7.09
CA SER A 30 -10.69 12.87 -7.74
C SER A 30 -9.80 12.39 -8.85
N SER A 31 -9.71 13.13 -9.94
CA SER A 31 -8.72 12.83 -10.97
C SER A 31 -7.31 13.09 -10.44
N LEU A 32 -6.32 12.42 -11.00
CA LEU A 32 -4.93 12.51 -10.56
C LEU A 32 -4.40 13.97 -10.51
N ARG A 33 -4.88 14.82 -11.42
CA ARG A 33 -4.50 16.26 -11.50
C ARG A 33 -5.08 17.10 -10.35
N GLN A 34 -6.12 16.65 -9.70
CA GLN A 34 -6.77 17.35 -8.58
C GLN A 34 -6.22 16.91 -7.22
N MET A 35 -5.56 15.75 -7.18
CA MET A 35 -5.00 15.19 -5.95
C MET A 35 -3.81 16.02 -5.47
N LYS A 36 -3.75 16.25 -4.17
CA LYS A 36 -2.65 16.95 -3.50
C LYS A 36 -1.69 16.00 -2.80
N SER A 37 -2.22 14.86 -2.32
CA SER A 37 -1.47 13.89 -1.55
C SER A 37 -1.83 12.46 -1.92
N MET A 38 -0.82 11.61 -2.01
CA MET A 38 -1.03 10.19 -2.23
C MET A 38 -0.04 9.33 -1.45
N VAL A 39 -0.42 8.09 -1.20
CA VAL A 39 0.46 7.08 -0.63
C VAL A 39 0.53 5.86 -1.56
N LEU A 40 1.76 5.47 -1.89
CA LEU A 40 2.09 4.26 -2.65
C LEU A 40 2.53 3.19 -1.67
N VAL A 41 1.81 2.08 -1.63
CA VAL A 41 2.06 0.97 -0.69
C VAL A 41 2.50 -0.26 -1.48
N TYR A 42 3.61 -0.87 -1.08
CA TYR A 42 4.19 -2.00 -1.82
C TYR A 42 5.03 -2.92 -0.93
N ALA A 43 5.13 -4.20 -1.34
CA ALA A 43 6.10 -5.12 -0.76
C ALA A 43 7.46 -4.91 -1.43
N ASP A 44 8.50 -4.64 -0.64
CA ASP A 44 9.84 -4.46 -1.19
C ASP A 44 10.66 -5.73 -1.02
N HIS A 45 11.23 -6.19 -2.13
CA HIS A 45 12.02 -7.41 -2.18
C HIS A 45 13.45 -7.15 -2.65
N ASP A 46 13.68 -6.04 -3.39
CA ASP A 46 14.97 -5.72 -3.96
C ASP A 46 15.12 -4.23 -4.30
N GLU A 47 16.36 -3.80 -4.51
CA GLU A 47 16.70 -2.41 -4.86
C GLU A 47 16.08 -1.96 -6.20
N ALA A 48 15.87 -2.87 -7.14
CA ALA A 48 15.28 -2.55 -8.44
C ALA A 48 13.82 -2.11 -8.28
N LYS A 49 13.06 -2.81 -7.44
CA LYS A 49 11.67 -2.45 -7.13
C LYS A 49 11.60 -1.13 -6.37
N TYR A 50 12.47 -0.93 -5.37
CA TYR A 50 12.58 0.35 -4.66
C TYR A 50 12.81 1.53 -5.62
N LYS A 51 13.78 1.39 -6.55
CA LYS A 51 14.07 2.40 -7.58
C LYS A 51 12.86 2.63 -8.49
N LEU A 52 12.20 1.57 -8.92
CA LEU A 52 11.02 1.68 -9.80
C LEU A 52 9.87 2.44 -9.12
N VAL A 53 9.55 2.16 -7.85
CA VAL A 53 8.52 2.90 -7.11
C VAL A 53 8.93 4.36 -6.91
N ARG A 54 10.21 4.63 -6.66
CA ARG A 54 10.74 6.00 -6.59
C ARG A 54 10.53 6.76 -7.90
N ASP A 55 10.81 6.11 -9.02
CA ASP A 55 10.69 6.72 -10.34
C ASP A 55 9.21 6.97 -10.70
N ILE A 56 8.31 6.05 -10.33
CA ILE A 56 6.87 6.26 -10.43
C ILE A 56 6.42 7.47 -9.61
N ALA A 57 6.87 7.58 -8.36
CA ALA A 57 6.52 8.72 -7.51
C ALA A 57 7.01 10.06 -8.09
N THR A 58 8.23 10.06 -8.64
CA THR A 58 8.81 11.23 -9.32
C THR A 58 8.02 11.60 -10.58
N TYR A 59 7.64 10.61 -11.37
CA TYR A 59 6.80 10.80 -12.55
C TYR A 59 5.44 11.43 -12.20
N ILE A 60 4.76 10.88 -11.18
CA ILE A 60 3.46 11.40 -10.71
C ILE A 60 3.57 12.88 -10.30
N LYS A 61 4.61 13.22 -9.55
CA LYS A 61 4.84 14.62 -9.11
C LYS A 61 5.07 15.54 -10.30
N LYS A 62 5.90 15.12 -11.24
CA LYS A 62 6.30 15.94 -12.39
C LYS A 62 5.16 16.14 -13.39
N GLU A 63 4.47 15.06 -13.76
CA GLU A 63 3.48 15.10 -14.84
C GLU A 63 2.08 15.56 -14.36
N TYR A 64 1.73 15.25 -13.13
CA TYR A 64 0.39 15.54 -12.61
C TYR A 64 0.35 16.60 -11.50
N GLY A 65 1.51 17.06 -11.03
CA GLY A 65 1.58 18.13 -10.03
C GLY A 65 1.17 17.72 -8.62
N VAL A 66 1.10 16.43 -8.31
CA VAL A 66 0.80 15.94 -6.96
C VAL A 66 1.88 16.40 -6.00
N LYS A 67 1.51 17.21 -5.01
CA LYS A 67 2.48 17.89 -4.11
C LYS A 67 3.23 16.91 -3.21
N ARG A 68 2.54 15.89 -2.70
CA ARG A 68 3.11 14.92 -1.78
C ARG A 68 2.80 13.49 -2.25
N VAL A 69 3.83 12.72 -2.55
CA VAL A 69 3.73 11.31 -2.90
C VAL A 69 4.54 10.49 -1.90
N MET A 70 3.84 9.97 -0.88
CA MET A 70 4.44 9.14 0.16
C MET A 70 4.65 7.72 -0.36
N ARG A 71 5.80 7.12 -0.11
CA ARG A 71 6.11 5.71 -0.43
C ARG A 71 6.26 4.95 0.86
N VAL A 72 5.46 3.90 1.04
CA VAL A 72 5.47 3.03 2.22
C VAL A 72 5.77 1.62 1.79
N ALA A 73 6.93 1.12 2.18
CA ALA A 73 7.37 -0.24 1.89
C ALA A 73 7.11 -1.18 3.07
N TYR A 74 6.64 -2.39 2.80
CA TYR A 74 6.80 -3.50 3.73
C TYR A 74 8.03 -4.31 3.34
N ILE A 75 8.92 -4.53 4.32
CA ILE A 75 10.16 -5.29 4.14
C ILE A 75 10.07 -6.54 5.02
N ASP A 76 10.08 -7.71 4.39
CA ASP A 76 9.92 -9.00 5.09
C ASP A 76 11.21 -9.46 5.80
N GLU A 77 11.80 -8.53 6.58
CA GLU A 77 13.03 -8.72 7.35
C GLU A 77 12.90 -8.16 8.77
N GLU A 78 13.77 -8.58 9.65
CA GLU A 78 13.92 -7.95 10.96
C GLU A 78 14.64 -6.60 10.82
N SER A 79 14.41 -5.67 11.76
CA SER A 79 14.94 -4.29 11.71
C SER A 79 16.46 -4.21 11.52
N LYS A 80 17.22 -5.16 12.06
CA LYS A 80 18.69 -5.23 11.94
C LYS A 80 19.20 -5.64 10.55
N PHE A 81 18.32 -6.15 9.68
CA PHE A 81 18.66 -6.60 8.33
C PHE A 81 18.08 -5.69 7.23
N ILE A 82 17.54 -4.54 7.62
CA ILE A 82 16.99 -3.60 6.65
C ILE A 82 18.10 -3.08 5.73
N PRO A 83 17.95 -3.20 4.40
CA PRO A 83 18.94 -2.72 3.46
C PRO A 83 19.19 -1.21 3.57
N ALA A 84 20.43 -0.79 3.36
CA ALA A 84 20.87 0.60 3.54
C ALA A 84 20.19 1.63 2.62
N TRP A 85 19.58 1.21 1.52
CA TRP A 85 18.83 2.10 0.63
C TRP A 85 17.45 2.50 1.20
N HIS A 86 16.93 1.75 2.20
CA HIS A 86 15.71 2.14 2.90
C HIS A 86 16.01 3.18 3.96
N LEU A 87 15.77 4.42 3.60
CA LEU A 87 15.88 5.56 4.52
C LEU A 87 14.49 6.10 4.83
N ARG A 88 14.23 6.37 6.11
CA ARG A 88 13.06 7.17 6.51
C ARG A 88 13.33 8.63 6.18
N LYS A 89 12.57 9.18 5.27
CA LYS A 89 12.65 10.57 4.81
C LYS A 89 11.24 11.16 4.72
N LEU A 90 11.14 12.45 4.40
CA LEU A 90 9.85 13.16 4.33
C LEU A 90 8.77 12.48 3.47
N GLU A 91 9.18 11.74 2.42
CA GLU A 91 8.26 11.07 1.48
C GLU A 91 8.58 9.57 1.32
N THR A 92 9.29 8.99 2.25
CA THR A 92 9.61 7.55 2.23
C THR A 92 9.62 7.02 3.65
N ASP A 93 8.85 5.98 3.87
CA ASP A 93 8.85 5.24 5.11
C ASP A 93 8.78 3.73 4.82
N TYR A 94 9.05 2.94 5.82
CA TYR A 94 8.93 1.49 5.75
C TYR A 94 8.54 0.92 7.10
N PHE A 95 8.01 -0.28 7.07
CA PHE A 95 7.85 -1.12 8.24
C PHE A 95 8.30 -2.56 7.93
N CYS A 96 8.64 -3.30 8.95
CA CYS A 96 9.28 -4.59 8.84
C CYS A 96 8.71 -5.58 9.87
N LYS A 97 9.22 -6.81 9.92
CA LYS A 97 8.78 -7.83 10.88
C LYS A 97 8.79 -7.36 12.33
N SER A 98 9.78 -6.55 12.70
CA SER A 98 9.90 -6.02 14.06
C SER A 98 8.79 -5.02 14.43
N ASP A 99 8.08 -4.47 13.45
CA ASP A 99 6.98 -3.54 13.64
C ASP A 99 5.61 -4.24 13.71
N LEU A 100 5.58 -5.58 13.67
CA LEU A 100 4.36 -6.36 13.61
C LEU A 100 4.05 -7.03 14.96
N ASN A 101 2.76 -7.19 15.26
CA ASN A 101 2.36 -8.09 16.31
C ASN A 101 2.49 -9.57 15.88
N TRP A 102 2.18 -10.50 16.80
CA TRP A 102 2.37 -11.93 16.60
C TRP A 102 1.60 -12.55 15.41
N PHE A 103 0.53 -11.91 14.90
CA PHE A 103 -0.22 -12.37 13.71
C PHE A 103 -0.05 -11.47 12.48
N GLY A 104 0.94 -10.57 12.47
CA GLY A 104 1.32 -9.81 11.29
C GLY A 104 0.64 -8.44 11.12
N LYS A 105 -0.11 -7.97 12.12
CA LYS A 105 -0.69 -6.61 12.09
C LYS A 105 0.37 -5.58 12.49
N PRO A 106 0.57 -4.51 11.69
CA PRO A 106 1.45 -3.40 12.05
C PRO A 106 1.04 -2.74 13.37
N VAL A 107 2.01 -2.43 14.21
CA VAL A 107 1.82 -1.73 15.49
C VAL A 107 2.79 -0.57 15.57
N SER A 108 2.42 0.51 16.19
CA SER A 108 3.23 1.71 16.51
C SER A 108 3.69 2.60 15.34
N ASN A 109 4.78 2.30 14.64
CA ASN A 109 5.47 3.29 13.78
C ASN A 109 4.69 3.75 12.53
N VAL A 110 3.86 2.89 11.95
CA VAL A 110 3.09 3.21 10.74
C VAL A 110 1.68 3.74 11.02
N ASN A 111 1.24 3.74 12.28
CA ASN A 111 -0.08 4.24 12.65
C ASN A 111 -0.36 5.68 12.18
N PRO A 112 0.56 6.66 12.28
CA PRO A 112 0.31 8.00 11.79
C PRO A 112 -0.01 8.04 10.30
N LEU A 113 0.70 7.25 9.47
CA LEU A 113 0.47 7.17 8.04
C LEU A 113 -0.88 6.52 7.68
N MET A 114 -1.31 5.54 8.44
CA MET A 114 -2.64 4.94 8.27
C MET A 114 -3.77 5.92 8.63
N GLN A 115 -3.55 6.81 9.59
CA GLN A 115 -4.54 7.80 10.03
C GLN A 115 -4.57 9.05 9.14
N GLU A 116 -3.59 9.25 8.30
CA GLU A 116 -3.53 10.41 7.40
C GLU A 116 -4.55 10.27 6.27
N PRO A 117 -5.40 11.30 6.03
CA PRO A 117 -6.42 11.26 4.99
C PRO A 117 -5.84 11.63 3.61
N PHE A 118 -4.92 10.81 3.11
CA PHE A 118 -4.43 10.94 1.73
C PHE A 118 -5.59 10.99 0.73
N ASP A 119 -5.44 11.74 -0.35
CA ASP A 119 -6.47 11.77 -1.40
C ASP A 119 -6.60 10.40 -2.06
N VAL A 120 -5.48 9.68 -2.27
CA VAL A 120 -5.50 8.30 -2.76
C VAL A 120 -4.41 7.43 -2.10
N LEU A 121 -4.76 6.19 -1.82
CA LEU A 121 -3.84 5.09 -1.56
C LEU A 121 -3.80 4.17 -2.77
N ILE A 122 -2.60 3.93 -3.32
CA ILE A 122 -2.38 2.93 -4.35
C ILE A 122 -1.61 1.76 -3.75
N HIS A 123 -2.20 0.58 -3.80
CA HIS A 123 -1.55 -0.66 -3.36
C HIS A 123 -1.06 -1.44 -4.58
N PHE A 124 0.25 -1.52 -4.73
CA PHE A 124 0.86 -2.13 -5.90
C PHE A 124 0.95 -3.65 -5.87
N ASP A 125 0.85 -4.25 -4.70
CA ASP A 125 1.03 -5.70 -4.50
C ASP A 125 -0.13 -6.32 -3.70
N PRO A 126 -1.38 -6.26 -4.19
CA PRO A 126 -2.51 -6.88 -3.49
C PRO A 126 -2.29 -8.39 -3.33
N ASP A 127 -2.78 -8.94 -2.23
CA ASP A 127 -2.66 -10.35 -1.86
C ASP A 127 -1.21 -10.87 -1.66
N SER A 128 -0.21 -9.98 -1.62
CA SER A 128 1.19 -10.39 -1.48
C SER A 128 1.64 -10.50 -0.03
N SER A 129 1.00 -9.77 0.87
CA SER A 129 1.48 -9.62 2.25
C SER A 129 0.37 -9.23 3.22
N VAL A 130 0.15 -10.06 4.23
CA VAL A 130 -0.79 -9.78 5.32
C VAL A 130 -0.54 -8.42 6.00
N PRO A 131 0.70 -8.00 6.30
CA PRO A 131 0.96 -6.69 6.86
C PRO A 131 0.48 -5.52 5.99
N LEU A 132 0.62 -5.62 4.68
CA LEU A 132 0.12 -4.61 3.75
C LEU A 132 -1.40 -4.57 3.71
N ASP A 133 -2.05 -5.74 3.76
CA ASP A 133 -3.52 -5.82 3.82
C ASP A 133 -4.06 -5.11 5.09
N PHE A 134 -3.39 -5.29 6.23
CA PHE A 134 -3.72 -4.55 7.45
C PHE A 134 -3.52 -3.04 7.29
N PHE A 135 -2.44 -2.63 6.64
CA PHE A 135 -2.20 -1.21 6.38
C PHE A 135 -3.31 -0.61 5.52
N VAL A 136 -3.66 -1.26 4.42
CA VAL A 136 -4.74 -0.83 3.51
C VAL A 136 -6.09 -0.79 4.23
N MET A 137 -6.42 -1.85 4.97
CA MET A 137 -7.68 -1.92 5.74
C MET A 137 -7.79 -0.75 6.71
N ALA A 138 -6.73 -0.44 7.47
CA ALA A 138 -6.72 0.59 8.50
C ALA A 138 -6.53 2.03 7.98
N SER A 139 -6.14 2.18 6.71
CA SER A 139 -5.87 3.51 6.13
C SER A 139 -7.13 4.35 6.00
N LYS A 140 -7.02 5.64 6.37
CA LYS A 140 -8.04 6.68 6.18
C LYS A 140 -7.95 7.42 4.84
N ALA A 141 -7.17 6.92 3.87
CA ALA A 141 -7.13 7.50 2.54
C ALA A 141 -8.54 7.58 1.94
N LYS A 142 -8.86 8.71 1.29
CA LYS A 142 -10.20 9.01 0.75
C LYS A 142 -10.59 8.04 -0.37
N MET A 143 -9.61 7.60 -1.17
CA MET A 143 -9.79 6.61 -2.21
C MET A 143 -8.70 5.54 -2.09
N LYS A 144 -9.07 4.27 -2.24
CA LYS A 144 -8.15 3.12 -2.21
C LYS A 144 -8.23 2.38 -3.53
N VAL A 145 -7.12 2.30 -4.23
CA VAL A 145 -7.03 1.72 -5.58
C VAL A 145 -5.99 0.62 -5.62
N SER A 146 -6.30 -0.45 -6.31
CA SER A 146 -5.34 -1.53 -6.57
C SER A 146 -5.67 -2.24 -7.88
N ASN A 147 -4.82 -3.18 -8.26
CA ASN A 147 -5.19 -4.23 -9.20
C ASN A 147 -6.12 -5.25 -8.53
N HIS A 148 -6.70 -6.14 -9.33
CA HIS A 148 -7.60 -7.17 -8.83
C HIS A 148 -7.00 -7.93 -7.64
N SER A 149 -7.74 -7.94 -6.53
CA SER A 149 -7.46 -8.74 -5.35
C SER A 149 -8.47 -9.87 -5.25
N LYS A 150 -8.01 -11.08 -4.95
CA LYS A 150 -8.88 -12.24 -4.75
C LYS A 150 -9.47 -12.27 -3.34
N LEU A 151 -8.76 -11.72 -2.37
CA LEU A 151 -9.04 -11.89 -0.95
C LEU A 151 -9.71 -10.66 -0.32
N ARG A 152 -9.46 -9.45 -0.85
CA ARG A 152 -9.72 -8.20 -0.14
C ARG A 152 -10.50 -7.15 -0.94
N THR A 153 -11.44 -7.58 -1.78
CA THR A 153 -12.22 -6.66 -2.63
C THR A 153 -12.92 -5.53 -1.85
N LYS A 154 -13.39 -5.81 -0.64
CA LYS A 154 -14.11 -4.84 0.21
C LYS A 154 -13.26 -3.65 0.68
N ASP A 155 -11.94 -3.79 0.71
CA ASP A 155 -11.05 -2.74 1.25
C ASP A 155 -10.70 -1.67 0.22
N TYR A 156 -11.05 -1.88 -1.04
CA TYR A 156 -10.76 -0.97 -2.15
C TYR A 156 -12.02 -0.32 -2.69
N ASP A 157 -11.88 0.90 -3.17
CA ASP A 157 -12.95 1.59 -3.89
C ASP A 157 -12.88 1.26 -5.38
N ILE A 158 -11.66 1.04 -5.89
CA ILE A 158 -11.42 0.71 -7.30
C ILE A 158 -10.44 -0.46 -7.38
N LEU A 159 -10.84 -1.49 -8.11
CA LEU A 159 -9.99 -2.63 -8.47
C LEU A 159 -9.91 -2.75 -9.98
N LEU A 160 -8.72 -2.57 -10.53
CA LEU A 160 -8.49 -2.70 -11.96
C LEU A 160 -8.24 -4.15 -12.36
N PRO A 161 -8.81 -4.61 -13.48
CA PRO A 161 -8.58 -5.97 -13.94
C PRO A 161 -7.10 -6.18 -14.30
N THR A 162 -6.60 -7.38 -14.06
CA THR A 162 -5.28 -7.80 -14.51
C THR A 162 -5.40 -8.63 -15.78
N THR A 163 -4.55 -8.37 -16.75
CA THR A 163 -4.47 -9.17 -17.98
C THR A 163 -3.45 -10.30 -17.80
N LYS A 164 -3.78 -11.48 -18.31
CA LYS A 164 -2.84 -12.61 -18.28
C LYS A 164 -1.56 -12.25 -19.03
N GLY A 165 -0.43 -12.41 -18.36
CA GLY A 165 0.89 -12.06 -18.91
C GLY A 165 1.41 -10.67 -18.54
N ASP A 166 0.61 -9.81 -17.90
CA ASP A 166 1.10 -8.53 -17.43
C ASP A 166 2.19 -8.68 -16.36
N ASN A 167 3.28 -7.98 -16.55
CA ASN A 167 4.29 -7.82 -15.52
C ASN A 167 3.88 -6.77 -14.47
N TRP A 168 4.62 -6.71 -13.36
CA TRP A 168 4.35 -5.79 -12.25
C TRP A 168 4.27 -4.32 -12.72
N LYS A 169 5.20 -3.89 -13.58
CA LYS A 169 5.27 -2.52 -14.10
C LYS A 169 4.04 -2.16 -14.93
N GLN A 170 3.60 -3.06 -15.83
CA GLN A 170 2.43 -2.84 -16.68
C GLN A 170 1.14 -2.73 -15.87
N ARG A 171 0.95 -3.63 -14.88
CA ARG A 171 -0.21 -3.59 -13.99
C ARG A 171 -0.31 -2.26 -13.26
N ASN A 172 0.78 -1.79 -12.69
CA ASN A 172 0.78 -0.58 -11.87
C ASN A 172 0.77 0.70 -12.72
N HIS A 173 1.32 0.66 -13.94
CA HIS A 173 1.18 1.76 -14.89
C HIS A 173 -0.29 2.00 -15.27
N ARG A 174 -1.09 0.94 -15.46
CA ARG A 174 -2.53 1.07 -15.73
C ARG A 174 -3.30 1.76 -14.60
N ILE A 175 -2.91 1.56 -13.33
CA ILE A 175 -3.53 2.30 -12.23
C ILE A 175 -3.31 3.80 -12.42
N ILE A 176 -2.09 4.20 -12.74
CA ILE A 176 -1.76 5.62 -12.93
C ILE A 176 -2.51 6.21 -14.14
N GLN A 177 -2.56 5.50 -15.26
CA GLN A 177 -3.31 5.92 -16.44
C GLN A 177 -4.81 6.07 -16.14
N PHE A 178 -5.40 5.06 -15.49
CA PHE A 178 -6.81 5.11 -15.10
C PHE A 178 -7.12 6.35 -14.25
N LEU A 179 -6.31 6.62 -13.23
CA LEU A 179 -6.50 7.80 -12.36
C LEU A 179 -6.28 9.13 -13.10
N ALA A 180 -5.43 9.14 -14.14
CA ALA A 180 -5.18 10.32 -14.96
C ALA A 180 -6.32 10.64 -15.93
N GLU A 181 -6.95 9.60 -16.49
CA GLU A 181 -7.97 9.69 -17.52
C GLU A 181 -9.39 9.70 -16.97
N SER A 182 -9.59 9.23 -15.73
CA SER A 182 -10.92 9.13 -15.14
C SER A 182 -11.51 10.51 -14.86
N PRO A 183 -12.74 10.77 -15.28
CA PRO A 183 -13.48 11.99 -14.95
C PRO A 183 -14.07 11.90 -13.53
N LEU A 184 -13.25 11.47 -12.56
CA LEU A 184 -13.65 11.42 -11.15
C LEU A 184 -13.75 12.86 -10.63
N SER A 185 -14.97 13.36 -10.55
CA SER A 185 -15.32 14.68 -10.01
C SER A 185 -16.15 14.54 -8.75
#